data_76370161f489ad2806e532ae03747c3f
#
_entry.id   76370161f489ad2806e532ae03747c3f
#
_cell.length_a   1.000
_cell.length_b   1.000
_cell.length_c   1.000
_cell.angle_alpha   90.00
_cell.angle_beta   90.00
_cell.angle_gamma   90.00
#
_symmetry.space_group_name_H-M   'P 1'
#
loop_
_entity.id
_entity.type
_entity.pdbx_description
1 polymer ?
#
loop_
_entity_poly.entity_id
_entity_poly.type
_entity_poly.pdbx_seq_one_letter_code
_entity_poly.pdbx_strand_id
1 'polypeptide(L)'
;MSRNIKIATMHGKKLIAFLATISIGLVMLYSGKNSTTFATNNSATNTNGVTHKVVKVVDGDTAEIDINGQIKKVRFIGMDTPEVYDPRKPVQCYGREASARGHELLEGKMVGIEYDQVVGETDKYGRSLAYIILPSGEIYNQKMIAEGYAHEYTYQDQAYKYQSNFVQAEASAKSLGLGFWGATTCNGYTKQTAK
;
A
#
# COMPACT_ATOMS: atom_id res chain seq x y z
N MET A 1 1.38 -45.82 56.75
CA MET A 1 0.46 -45.01 57.60
C MET A 1 -0.52 -44.30 56.74
N SER A 2 -1.72 -44.85 56.74
CA SER A 2 -2.88 -44.39 55.95
C SER A 2 -3.57 -43.23 56.66
N ARG A 3 -4.02 -42.19 55.94
CA ARG A 3 -5.12 -41.36 56.39
C ARG A 3 -5.97 -40.89 55.20
N ASN A 4 -7.11 -41.58 55.06
CA ASN A 4 -8.26 -41.19 54.30
C ASN A 4 -8.86 -39.91 54.89
N ILE A 5 -9.26 -38.97 54.03
CA ILE A 5 -10.22 -37.91 54.39
C ILE A 5 -11.34 -37.91 53.37
N LYS A 6 -12.55 -37.99 53.93
CA LYS A 6 -13.83 -38.27 53.30
C LYS A 6 -14.38 -37.07 52.53
N ILE A 7 -15.08 -37.43 51.48
CA ILE A 7 -16.04 -36.62 50.70
C ILE A 7 -17.20 -36.18 51.60
N ALA A 8 -17.57 -34.94 51.52
CA ALA A 8 -18.87 -34.46 52.02
C ALA A 8 -19.65 -33.77 50.88
N THR A 9 -20.65 -34.50 50.42
CA THR A 9 -21.71 -34.06 49.51
C THR A 9 -22.72 -33.26 50.31
N MET A 10 -23.06 -32.05 49.90
CA MET A 10 -24.25 -31.37 50.36
C MET A 10 -25.09 -30.88 49.22
N HIS A 11 -26.25 -31.48 49.10
CA HIS A 11 -27.40 -31.04 48.29
C HIS A 11 -28.03 -29.78 48.88
N GLY A 12 -28.42 -28.86 48.05
CA GLY A 12 -29.21 -27.70 48.44
C GLY A 12 -29.92 -27.06 47.25
N LYS A 13 -31.03 -27.68 46.84
CA LYS A 13 -32.01 -27.06 45.92
C LYS A 13 -32.67 -25.88 46.63
N LYS A 14 -32.61 -24.69 46.07
CA LYS A 14 -33.63 -23.65 46.30
C LYS A 14 -33.98 -23.00 44.99
N LEU A 15 -35.17 -23.36 44.56
CA LEU A 15 -36.01 -22.77 43.55
C LEU A 15 -36.53 -21.43 44.08
N ILE A 16 -36.17 -20.33 43.45
CA ILE A 16 -36.84 -19.05 43.68
C ILE A 16 -37.32 -18.53 42.34
N ALA A 17 -38.64 -18.66 42.15
CA ALA A 17 -39.37 -18.01 41.08
C ALA A 17 -39.48 -16.52 41.43
N PHE A 18 -39.07 -15.63 40.56
CA PHE A 18 -39.42 -14.22 40.62
C PHE A 18 -40.21 -13.82 39.39
N LEU A 19 -41.37 -13.28 39.73
CA LEU A 19 -42.43 -12.83 38.87
C LEU A 19 -41.99 -11.75 37.90
N ALA A 20 -42.43 -11.91 36.66
CA ALA A 20 -42.34 -10.91 35.61
C ALA A 20 -43.24 -9.70 35.97
N THR A 21 -42.65 -8.54 36.10
CA THR A 21 -43.36 -7.27 35.97
C THR A 21 -43.04 -6.67 34.61
N ILE A 22 -44.07 -6.68 33.76
CA ILE A 22 -44.05 -6.00 32.47
C ILE A 22 -44.15 -4.50 32.74
N SER A 23 -43.05 -3.79 32.61
CA SER A 23 -43.04 -2.34 32.50
C SER A 23 -43.02 -1.98 31.03
N ILE A 24 -44.18 -1.61 30.49
CA ILE A 24 -44.34 -0.97 29.20
C ILE A 24 -43.75 0.45 29.33
N GLY A 25 -42.45 0.59 29.08
CA GLY A 25 -41.79 1.87 28.98
C GLY A 25 -41.81 2.32 27.52
N LEU A 26 -42.52 3.39 27.27
CA LEU A 26 -42.64 4.15 26.04
C LEU A 26 -41.24 4.45 25.45
N VAL A 27 -40.80 3.67 24.45
CA VAL A 27 -39.59 3.97 23.70
C VAL A 27 -39.94 5.11 22.74
N MET A 28 -39.58 6.32 23.13
CA MET A 28 -39.48 7.46 22.21
C MET A 28 -38.48 7.11 21.10
N LEU A 29 -39.01 6.94 19.90
CA LEU A 29 -38.22 6.84 18.67
C LEU A 29 -37.51 8.17 18.43
N TYR A 30 -36.30 8.32 18.99
CA TYR A 30 -35.37 9.35 18.54
C TYR A 30 -34.74 8.85 17.25
N SER A 31 -35.42 9.12 16.13
CA SER A 31 -34.85 8.95 14.79
C SER A 31 -33.86 10.09 14.53
N GLY A 32 -32.76 10.08 15.26
CA GLY A 32 -31.59 10.88 14.96
C GLY A 32 -30.84 10.24 13.83
N LYS A 33 -31.10 10.65 12.59
CA LYS A 33 -30.24 10.36 11.44
C LYS A 33 -28.93 11.13 11.63
N ASN A 34 -28.03 10.62 12.44
CA ASN A 34 -26.63 11.01 12.40
C ASN A 34 -25.99 10.26 11.23
N SER A 35 -26.20 10.77 10.02
CA SER A 35 -25.34 10.47 8.90
C SER A 35 -23.98 11.12 9.21
N THR A 36 -23.11 10.41 9.90
CA THR A 36 -21.68 10.69 9.87
C THR A 36 -21.22 10.40 8.45
N THR A 37 -21.35 11.42 7.60
CA THR A 37 -20.60 11.45 6.34
C THR A 37 -19.12 11.49 6.73
N PHE A 38 -18.47 10.34 6.67
CA PHE A 38 -17.02 10.33 6.54
C PHE A 38 -16.73 11.09 5.26
N ALA A 39 -16.32 12.34 5.40
CA ALA A 39 -15.71 13.07 4.31
C ALA A 39 -14.43 12.29 3.97
N THR A 40 -14.52 11.40 3.01
CA THR A 40 -13.35 10.95 2.26
C THR A 40 -12.83 12.20 1.59
N ASN A 41 -11.82 12.81 2.19
CA ASN A 41 -11.01 13.81 1.53
C ASN A 41 -10.24 13.08 0.41
N ASN A 42 -10.97 12.72 -0.64
CA ASN A 42 -10.37 12.50 -1.93
C ASN A 42 -9.86 13.87 -2.38
N SER A 43 -8.67 14.23 -1.94
CA SER A 43 -7.86 15.18 -2.69
C SER A 43 -7.58 14.51 -4.04
N ALA A 44 -8.57 14.56 -4.92
CA ALA A 44 -8.33 14.33 -6.33
C ALA A 44 -7.25 15.34 -6.71
N THR A 45 -6.03 14.85 -6.89
CA THR A 45 -4.97 15.63 -7.52
C THR A 45 -5.54 16.06 -8.86
N ASN A 46 -5.85 17.34 -8.97
CA ASN A 46 -6.35 17.95 -10.19
C ASN A 46 -5.17 17.99 -11.18
N THR A 47 -4.84 16.84 -11.74
CA THR A 47 -4.03 16.78 -12.94
C THR A 47 -4.93 17.36 -14.01
N ASN A 48 -4.68 18.55 -14.48
CA ASN A 48 -5.45 19.35 -15.44
C ASN A 48 -5.81 18.58 -16.74
N GLY A 49 -6.37 17.40 -16.66
CA GLY A 49 -6.85 16.58 -17.77
C GLY A 49 -5.80 16.12 -18.78
N VAL A 50 -4.53 16.53 -18.64
CA VAL A 50 -3.45 16.13 -19.56
C VAL A 50 -2.97 14.73 -19.16
N THR A 51 -3.15 13.80 -20.09
CA THR A 51 -2.66 12.43 -19.93
C THR A 51 -1.56 12.13 -20.96
N HIS A 52 -0.65 11.24 -20.59
CA HIS A 52 0.52 10.86 -21.35
C HIS A 52 0.54 9.36 -21.58
N LYS A 53 0.90 8.93 -22.79
CA LYS A 53 0.92 7.51 -23.12
C LYS A 53 2.18 6.86 -22.57
N VAL A 54 2.04 5.81 -21.79
CA VAL A 54 3.14 4.91 -21.46
C VAL A 54 3.46 4.07 -22.69
N VAL A 55 4.64 4.29 -23.25
CA VAL A 55 5.11 3.62 -24.48
C VAL A 55 5.71 2.26 -24.15
N LYS A 56 6.47 2.21 -23.05
CA LYS A 56 7.14 0.99 -22.60
C LYS A 56 7.41 1.05 -21.10
N VAL A 57 7.09 -0.01 -20.40
CA VAL A 57 7.57 -0.25 -19.03
C VAL A 57 8.96 -0.87 -19.11
N VAL A 58 9.93 -0.26 -18.43
CA VAL A 58 11.32 -0.78 -18.37
C VAL A 58 11.44 -1.79 -17.24
N ASP A 59 10.95 -1.40 -16.06
CA ASP A 59 10.86 -2.21 -14.84
C ASP A 59 9.74 -1.65 -13.94
N GLY A 60 9.63 -2.12 -12.71
CA GLY A 60 8.54 -1.69 -11.81
C GLY A 60 8.59 -0.23 -11.39
N ASP A 61 9.71 0.48 -11.57
CA ASP A 61 9.87 1.87 -11.13
C ASP A 61 10.37 2.83 -12.22
N THR A 62 10.43 2.36 -13.47
CA THR A 62 10.91 3.14 -14.61
C THR A 62 10.13 2.81 -15.87
N ALA A 63 9.65 3.83 -16.57
CA ALA A 63 8.98 3.68 -17.86
C ALA A 63 9.41 4.73 -18.88
N GLU A 64 9.19 4.43 -20.15
CA GLU A 64 9.26 5.39 -21.27
C GLU A 64 7.87 5.92 -21.53
N ILE A 65 7.69 7.23 -21.42
CA ILE A 65 6.41 7.91 -21.53
C ILE A 65 6.49 8.99 -22.60
N ASP A 66 5.49 9.04 -23.47
CA ASP A 66 5.33 10.13 -24.44
C ASP A 66 4.79 11.37 -23.74
N ILE A 67 5.65 12.35 -23.53
CA ILE A 67 5.33 13.62 -22.92
C ILE A 67 5.36 14.69 -24.00
N ASN A 68 4.19 15.11 -24.47
CA ASN A 68 4.03 16.13 -25.52
C ASN A 68 4.79 15.80 -26.83
N GLY A 69 4.73 14.54 -27.28
CA GLY A 69 5.39 14.08 -28.49
C GLY A 69 6.87 13.74 -28.32
N GLN A 70 7.39 13.78 -27.11
CA GLN A 70 8.75 13.37 -26.78
C GLN A 70 8.74 12.15 -25.85
N ILE A 71 9.39 11.07 -26.25
CA ILE A 71 9.56 9.89 -25.38
C ILE A 71 10.64 10.21 -24.36
N LYS A 72 10.23 10.25 -23.08
CA LYS A 72 11.13 10.46 -21.94
C LYS A 72 11.20 9.21 -21.08
N LYS A 73 12.40 8.87 -20.62
CA LYS A 73 12.59 7.86 -19.58
C LYS A 73 12.31 8.49 -18.23
N VAL A 74 11.28 7.97 -17.54
CA VAL A 74 10.79 8.49 -16.27
C VAL A 74 11.11 7.51 -15.15
N ARG A 75 11.83 7.95 -14.12
CA ARG A 75 12.05 7.24 -12.85
C ARG A 75 11.02 7.71 -11.84
N PHE A 76 10.34 6.78 -11.20
CA PHE A 76 9.24 7.11 -10.30
C PHE A 76 9.77 7.49 -8.91
N ILE A 77 9.34 8.66 -8.41
CA ILE A 77 9.80 9.24 -7.15
C ILE A 77 9.33 8.41 -5.96
N GLY A 78 10.19 8.28 -4.95
CA GLY A 78 9.83 7.76 -3.64
C GLY A 78 9.62 6.25 -3.58
N MET A 79 9.98 5.51 -4.62
CA MET A 79 9.87 4.05 -4.66
C MET A 79 11.09 3.39 -5.28
N ASP A 80 11.36 2.15 -4.88
CA ASP A 80 12.41 1.30 -5.46
C ASP A 80 11.91 -0.14 -5.56
N THR A 81 11.89 -0.68 -6.77
CA THR A 81 11.49 -2.08 -7.00
C THR A 81 12.69 -3.02 -6.99
N PRO A 82 12.51 -4.29 -6.63
CA PRO A 82 13.54 -5.29 -6.79
C PRO A 82 14.00 -5.38 -8.26
N GLU A 83 15.32 -5.39 -8.47
CA GLU A 83 15.96 -5.31 -9.79
C GLU A 83 15.77 -6.58 -10.62
N VAL A 84 15.51 -6.43 -11.93
CA VAL A 84 15.36 -7.52 -12.90
C VAL A 84 16.42 -7.47 -13.99
N TYR A 85 16.80 -6.28 -14.45
CA TYR A 85 17.52 -6.09 -15.70
C TYR A 85 18.96 -5.57 -15.57
N ASP A 86 19.54 -5.50 -14.37
CA ASP A 86 20.98 -5.18 -14.26
C ASP A 86 21.80 -6.42 -14.66
N PRO A 87 22.48 -6.42 -15.84
CA PRO A 87 23.22 -7.59 -16.31
C PRO A 87 24.41 -7.97 -15.42
N ARG A 88 24.76 -7.10 -14.46
CA ARG A 88 25.87 -7.31 -13.51
C ARG A 88 25.40 -7.95 -12.21
N LYS A 89 24.09 -8.13 -12.03
CA LYS A 89 23.48 -8.61 -10.78
C LYS A 89 22.46 -9.71 -11.08
N PRO A 90 22.32 -10.69 -10.18
CA PRO A 90 21.22 -11.65 -10.30
C PRO A 90 19.88 -10.93 -10.14
N VAL A 91 18.84 -11.49 -10.75
CA VAL A 91 17.47 -11.06 -10.53
C VAL A 91 17.16 -11.11 -9.04
N GLN A 92 16.71 -10.00 -8.50
CA GLN A 92 16.37 -9.90 -7.09
C GLN A 92 15.07 -10.66 -6.78
N CYS A 93 14.93 -11.11 -5.53
CA CYS A 93 13.72 -11.75 -5.08
C CYS A 93 12.51 -10.83 -5.31
N TYR A 94 11.43 -11.35 -5.92
CA TYR A 94 10.22 -10.63 -6.29
C TYR A 94 10.39 -9.59 -7.42
N GLY A 95 11.53 -9.50 -8.06
CA GLY A 95 11.77 -8.54 -9.15
C GLY A 95 10.85 -8.80 -10.34
N ARG A 96 10.69 -10.07 -10.75
CA ARG A 96 9.81 -10.43 -11.88
C ARG A 96 8.35 -10.10 -11.61
N GLU A 97 7.89 -10.33 -10.39
CA GLU A 97 6.54 -10.03 -9.94
C GLU A 97 6.30 -8.51 -9.92
N ALA A 98 7.24 -7.74 -9.41
CA ALA A 98 7.17 -6.28 -9.41
C ALA A 98 7.16 -5.71 -10.84
N SER A 99 8.03 -6.21 -11.72
CA SER A 99 8.03 -5.84 -13.14
C SER A 99 6.72 -6.20 -13.84
N ALA A 100 6.22 -7.42 -13.63
CA ALA A 100 4.94 -7.85 -14.21
C ALA A 100 3.77 -6.97 -13.74
N ARG A 101 3.76 -6.59 -12.46
CA ARG A 101 2.75 -5.68 -11.92
C ARG A 101 2.84 -4.28 -12.54
N GLY A 102 4.06 -3.78 -12.77
CA GLY A 102 4.29 -2.54 -13.49
C GLY A 102 3.72 -2.58 -14.91
N HIS A 103 4.01 -3.65 -15.66
CA HIS A 103 3.45 -3.85 -17.00
C HIS A 103 1.91 -3.90 -16.99
N GLU A 104 1.31 -4.64 -16.06
CA GLU A 104 -0.16 -4.75 -15.93
C GLU A 104 -0.80 -3.37 -15.71
N LEU A 105 -0.21 -2.55 -14.85
CA LEU A 105 -0.79 -1.27 -14.46
C LEU A 105 -0.52 -0.14 -15.45
N LEU A 106 0.60 -0.19 -16.19
CA LEU A 106 1.08 0.96 -16.95
C LEU A 106 1.19 0.71 -18.46
N GLU A 107 1.52 -0.50 -18.92
CA GLU A 107 1.85 -0.72 -20.34
C GLU A 107 0.73 -0.29 -21.27
N GLY A 108 1.05 0.64 -22.19
CA GLY A 108 0.09 1.18 -23.15
C GLY A 108 -1.01 2.07 -22.58
N LYS A 109 -1.02 2.34 -21.27
CA LYS A 109 -2.04 3.16 -20.61
C LYS A 109 -1.79 4.64 -20.83
N MET A 110 -2.85 5.43 -20.65
CA MET A 110 -2.79 6.89 -20.52
C MET A 110 -2.72 7.23 -19.03
N VAL A 111 -1.70 7.95 -18.62
CA VAL A 111 -1.42 8.31 -17.21
C VAL A 111 -1.24 9.81 -17.03
N GLY A 112 -1.56 10.31 -15.85
CA GLY A 112 -1.15 11.64 -15.44
C GLY A 112 0.30 11.62 -14.93
N ILE A 113 0.98 12.76 -15.04
CA ILE A 113 2.33 12.96 -14.51
C ILE A 113 2.29 14.14 -13.54
N GLU A 114 2.89 13.94 -12.37
CA GLU A 114 3.07 15.00 -11.39
C GLU A 114 4.56 15.11 -11.02
N TYR A 115 5.13 16.30 -11.20
CA TYR A 115 6.49 16.61 -10.79
C TYR A 115 6.55 17.06 -9.33
N ASP A 116 7.66 16.81 -8.68
CA ASP A 116 7.91 17.27 -7.31
C ASP A 116 8.81 18.51 -7.32
N GLN A 117 8.35 19.56 -6.66
CA GLN A 117 9.11 20.83 -6.62
C GLN A 117 10.37 20.75 -5.75
N VAL A 118 10.42 19.81 -4.79
CA VAL A 118 11.54 19.64 -3.87
C VAL A 118 12.61 18.74 -4.48
N VAL A 119 12.20 17.62 -5.08
CA VAL A 119 13.11 16.63 -5.67
C VAL A 119 13.70 17.13 -7.00
N GLY A 120 12.95 17.99 -7.72
CA GLY A 120 13.30 18.45 -9.06
C GLY A 120 12.78 17.53 -10.16
N GLU A 121 13.01 17.93 -11.41
CA GLU A 121 12.39 17.27 -12.57
C GLU A 121 13.29 16.19 -13.19
N THR A 122 14.59 16.16 -12.86
CA THR A 122 15.54 15.28 -13.55
C THR A 122 16.64 14.80 -12.61
N ASP A 123 16.98 13.52 -12.72
CA ASP A 123 18.10 12.95 -11.97
C ASP A 123 19.45 13.15 -12.68
N LYS A 124 20.54 12.76 -12.00
CA LYS A 124 21.91 12.85 -12.54
C LYS A 124 22.19 12.00 -13.78
N TYR A 125 21.27 11.10 -14.13
CA TYR A 125 21.36 10.26 -15.34
C TYR A 125 20.50 10.79 -16.49
N GLY A 126 19.85 11.94 -16.32
CA GLY A 126 18.98 12.57 -17.31
C GLY A 126 17.59 11.95 -17.40
N ARG A 127 17.18 11.11 -16.42
CA ARG A 127 15.80 10.59 -16.37
C ARG A 127 14.89 11.64 -15.74
N SER A 128 13.68 11.81 -16.27
CA SER A 128 12.65 12.62 -15.62
C SER A 128 12.21 11.96 -14.31
N LEU A 129 11.93 12.76 -13.29
CA LEU A 129 11.47 12.32 -11.98
C LEU A 129 10.00 12.71 -11.81
N ALA A 130 9.11 11.74 -11.53
CA ALA A 130 7.68 12.03 -11.42
C ALA A 130 6.94 11.02 -10.53
N TYR A 131 5.75 11.45 -10.08
CA TYR A 131 4.69 10.56 -9.65
C TYR A 131 3.79 10.25 -10.84
N ILE A 132 3.29 9.03 -10.90
CA ILE A 132 2.41 8.56 -11.97
C ILE A 132 1.00 8.43 -11.43
N ILE A 133 0.05 9.10 -12.09
CA ILE A 133 -1.36 9.06 -11.74
C ILE A 133 -2.06 8.10 -12.69
N LEU A 134 -2.58 7.00 -12.15
CA LEU A 134 -3.32 6.00 -12.90
C LEU A 134 -4.66 6.57 -13.40
N PRO A 135 -5.30 5.96 -14.42
CA PRO A 135 -6.64 6.34 -14.86
C PRO A 135 -7.69 6.31 -13.75
N SER A 136 -7.47 5.51 -12.70
CA SER A 136 -8.31 5.45 -11.50
C SER A 136 -8.16 6.66 -10.58
N GLY A 137 -7.15 7.52 -10.80
CA GLY A 137 -6.78 8.62 -9.91
C GLY A 137 -5.83 8.22 -8.78
N GLU A 138 -5.48 6.93 -8.66
CA GLU A 138 -4.51 6.46 -7.67
C GLU A 138 -3.09 6.85 -8.08
N ILE A 139 -2.22 7.10 -7.10
CA ILE A 139 -0.79 7.26 -7.33
C ILE A 139 -0.17 5.86 -7.47
N TYR A 140 0.34 5.54 -8.67
CA TYR A 140 0.98 4.26 -8.96
C TYR A 140 2.12 3.95 -7.99
N ASN A 141 2.98 4.93 -7.70
CA ASN A 141 4.12 4.81 -6.79
C ASN A 141 3.67 4.28 -5.41
N GLN A 142 2.64 4.91 -4.83
CA GLN A 142 2.09 4.50 -3.55
C GLN A 142 1.44 3.11 -3.62
N LYS A 143 0.74 2.82 -4.71
CA LYS A 143 0.06 1.54 -4.93
C LYS A 143 1.06 0.38 -4.96
N MET A 144 2.16 0.51 -5.67
CA MET A 144 3.22 -0.51 -5.71
C MET A 144 3.82 -0.78 -4.33
N ILE A 145 4.03 0.27 -3.53
CA ILE A 145 4.52 0.14 -2.16
C ILE A 145 3.47 -0.55 -1.27
N ALA A 146 2.22 -0.10 -1.33
CA ALA A 146 1.13 -0.63 -0.53
C ALA A 146 0.82 -2.12 -0.80
N GLU A 147 1.02 -2.56 -2.04
CA GLU A 147 0.85 -3.95 -2.46
C GLU A 147 2.11 -4.82 -2.20
N GLY A 148 3.22 -4.23 -1.73
CA GLY A 148 4.47 -4.93 -1.44
C GLY A 148 5.28 -5.33 -2.69
N TYR A 149 5.20 -4.54 -3.75
CA TYR A 149 6.03 -4.68 -4.96
C TYR A 149 7.21 -3.70 -4.99
N ALA A 150 7.20 -2.66 -4.15
CA ALA A 150 8.26 -1.67 -4.05
C ALA A 150 8.56 -1.34 -2.59
N HIS A 151 9.82 -0.97 -2.32
CA HIS A 151 10.21 -0.27 -1.10
C HIS A 151 9.87 1.21 -1.21
N GLU A 152 9.58 1.87 -0.08
CA GLU A 152 9.75 3.31 0.01
C GLU A 152 11.24 3.64 -0.15
N TYR A 153 11.53 4.72 -0.90
CA TYR A 153 12.89 5.13 -1.18
C TYR A 153 13.08 6.65 -1.07
N THR A 154 13.73 7.08 -0.01
CA THR A 154 14.15 8.46 0.19
C THR A 154 15.60 8.64 -0.26
N TYR A 155 15.82 9.38 -1.36
CA TYR A 155 17.16 9.62 -1.89
C TYR A 155 17.91 10.67 -1.07
N GLN A 156 19.10 10.31 -0.53
CA GLN A 156 19.97 11.22 0.24
C GLN A 156 19.25 12.02 1.35
N ASP A 157 18.32 11.38 2.05
CA ASP A 157 17.50 11.98 3.11
C ASP A 157 16.68 13.21 2.66
N GLN A 158 16.51 13.38 1.34
CA GLN A 158 15.71 14.47 0.79
C GLN A 158 14.21 14.11 0.84
N ALA A 159 13.47 14.87 1.65
CA ALA A 159 12.01 14.73 1.72
C ALA A 159 11.36 15.01 0.35
N TYR A 160 10.22 14.37 0.11
CA TYR A 160 9.41 14.53 -1.09
C TYR A 160 7.91 14.61 -0.74
N LYS A 161 7.09 15.10 -1.64
CA LYS A 161 5.69 15.46 -1.39
C LYS A 161 4.87 14.37 -0.69
N TYR A 162 4.98 13.12 -1.12
CA TYR A 162 4.17 12.01 -0.62
C TYR A 162 4.90 11.08 0.36
N GLN A 163 6.06 11.49 0.89
CA GLN A 163 6.92 10.63 1.72
C GLN A 163 6.17 10.00 2.91
N SER A 164 5.42 10.79 3.68
CA SER A 164 4.69 10.26 4.84
C SER A 164 3.67 9.19 4.45
N ASN A 165 2.99 9.37 3.31
CA ASN A 165 2.03 8.40 2.79
C ASN A 165 2.73 7.10 2.35
N PHE A 166 3.89 7.21 1.71
CA PHE A 166 4.64 6.07 1.21
C PHE A 166 5.28 5.26 2.35
N VAL A 167 5.84 5.94 3.35
CA VAL A 167 6.32 5.30 4.60
C VAL A 167 5.19 4.53 5.30
N GLN A 168 4.01 5.13 5.40
CA GLN A 168 2.85 4.48 6.00
C GLN A 168 2.38 3.28 5.17
N ALA A 169 2.36 3.41 3.84
CA ALA A 169 2.00 2.33 2.92
C ALA A 169 2.95 1.13 3.07
N GLU A 170 4.26 1.40 3.14
CA GLU A 170 5.26 0.36 3.37
C GLU A 170 5.11 -0.30 4.74
N ALA A 171 4.90 0.46 5.81
CA ALA A 171 4.67 -0.08 7.15
C ALA A 171 3.45 -1.00 7.18
N SER A 172 2.37 -0.62 6.48
CA SER A 172 1.17 -1.44 6.34
C SER A 172 1.44 -2.73 5.55
N ALA A 173 2.13 -2.64 4.41
CA ALA A 173 2.51 -3.80 3.60
C ALA A 173 3.37 -4.79 4.39
N LYS A 174 4.34 -4.29 5.18
CA LYS A 174 5.17 -5.10 6.09
C LYS A 174 4.33 -5.81 7.14
N SER A 175 3.44 -5.11 7.81
CA SER A 175 2.62 -5.66 8.88
C SER A 175 1.66 -6.76 8.40
N LEU A 176 1.20 -6.66 7.15
CA LEU A 176 0.29 -7.61 6.52
C LEU A 176 1.02 -8.71 5.74
N GLY A 177 2.35 -8.64 5.62
CA GLY A 177 3.16 -9.61 4.86
C GLY A 177 2.83 -9.63 3.37
N LEU A 178 2.53 -8.45 2.77
CA LEU A 178 2.15 -8.36 1.36
C LEU A 178 3.36 -8.43 0.44
N GLY A 179 3.17 -9.00 -0.73
CA GLY A 179 4.18 -9.06 -1.77
C GLY A 179 5.50 -9.69 -1.29
N PHE A 180 6.62 -9.01 -1.46
CA PHE A 180 7.93 -9.52 -1.01
C PHE A 180 8.13 -9.49 0.52
N TRP A 181 7.22 -8.85 1.28
CA TRP A 181 7.24 -8.88 2.76
C TRP A 181 6.74 -10.21 3.34
N GLY A 182 6.05 -11.02 2.55
CA GLY A 182 5.53 -12.32 3.00
C GLY A 182 6.65 -13.26 3.45
N ALA A 183 6.40 -14.00 4.55
CA ALA A 183 7.35 -14.97 5.09
C ALA A 183 7.67 -16.14 4.12
N THR A 184 6.75 -16.43 3.21
CA THR A 184 6.89 -17.49 2.19
C THR A 184 7.41 -16.93 0.84
N THR A 185 7.60 -15.64 0.71
CA THR A 185 8.19 -15.00 -0.46
C THR A 185 9.65 -14.61 -0.18
N CYS A 186 9.90 -13.32 0.07
CA CYS A 186 11.27 -12.83 0.31
C CYS A 186 11.52 -12.47 1.78
N ASN A 187 10.48 -12.47 2.62
CA ASN A 187 10.56 -12.01 4.01
C ASN A 187 11.23 -10.62 4.15
N GLY A 188 10.95 -9.72 3.19
CA GLY A 188 11.54 -8.38 3.10
C GLY A 188 12.95 -8.32 2.51
N TYR A 189 13.61 -9.45 2.24
CA TYR A 189 14.98 -9.50 1.70
C TYR A 189 14.95 -9.65 0.18
N THR A 190 14.97 -8.54 -0.54
CA THR A 190 14.96 -8.55 -2.02
C THR A 190 16.35 -8.77 -2.62
N LYS A 191 17.41 -8.34 -1.94
CA LYS A 191 18.78 -8.57 -2.39
C LYS A 191 19.18 -10.02 -2.13
N GLN A 192 19.48 -10.78 -3.18
CA GLN A 192 20.07 -12.10 -3.00
C GLN A 192 21.47 -11.93 -2.42
N THR A 193 21.73 -12.52 -1.25
CA THR A 193 23.09 -12.75 -0.80
C THR A 193 23.72 -13.75 -1.77
N ALA A 194 24.81 -13.37 -2.44
CA ALA A 194 25.62 -14.31 -3.20
C ALA A 194 25.98 -15.49 -2.25
N LYS A 195 25.56 -16.71 -2.62
CA LYS A 195 26.00 -17.94 -1.94
C LYS A 195 27.42 -18.24 -2.32
#